data_00e0e179bf1606475074b80d9513b34c
#
_entry.id   00e0e179bf1606475074b80d9513b34c
#
_cell.length_a   1.000
_cell.length_b   1.000
_cell.length_c   1.000
_cell.angle_alpha   90.00
_cell.angle_beta   90.00
_cell.angle_gamma   90.00
#
_symmetry.space_group_name_H-M   'P 1'
#
loop_
_entity.id
_entity.type
_entity.pdbx_description
1 polymer ?
#
loop_
_entity_poly.entity_id
_entity_poly.type
_entity_poly.pdbx_seq_one_letter_code
_entity_poly.pdbx_strand_id
1 'polypeptide(L)'
;MTTEQTDIMDKIQSFRPHLKPSTIKQYYHQLKKLQMRLKENDFEFLMNADDTIQKINKLTSDKNPSELLHFTSKRNIYNPVILYLLALDKDKNVIKKYEVERDKLNNQYQDEQLTGKISSKQGKNFVHIDDIIKMITTMKNELKPKLKTNMNARDIALLKAYTLFEILVRFPTRNDLAGLQLITPSKFKKITEEEKKNNNYIVRAKPNSYFVWNEFKTDKKYQSISENIPKDLEKIINTYIKINNYKSGDIIFDFSRNGLSQILLNASGKYLGGIQLSTTMIRKSYLSSKYSD
;
A
#
# COMPACT_ATOMS: atom_id res chain seq x y z
N MET A 1 17.67 3.36 -19.18
CA MET A 1 18.41 3.65 -17.93
C MET A 1 19.76 4.22 -18.31
N THR A 2 20.25 5.22 -17.56
CA THR A 2 21.62 5.72 -17.77
C THR A 2 22.63 4.73 -17.18
N THR A 3 23.88 4.75 -17.66
CA THR A 3 24.97 3.88 -17.12
C THR A 3 25.15 4.12 -15.62
N GLU A 4 25.11 5.38 -15.14
CA GLU A 4 25.19 5.74 -13.74
C GLU A 4 24.06 5.11 -12.89
N GLN A 5 22.82 5.13 -13.41
CA GLN A 5 21.67 4.53 -12.73
C GLN A 5 21.86 3.04 -12.52
N THR A 6 22.31 2.33 -13.56
CA THR A 6 22.53 0.89 -13.50
C THR A 6 23.63 0.56 -12.49
N ASP A 7 24.77 1.24 -12.54
CA ASP A 7 25.91 1.02 -11.64
C ASP A 7 25.51 1.20 -10.15
N ILE A 8 24.79 2.27 -9.82
CA ILE A 8 24.33 2.52 -8.45
C ILE A 8 23.37 1.44 -7.99
N MET A 9 22.40 1.07 -8.84
CA MET A 9 21.41 0.05 -8.49
C MET A 9 22.05 -1.32 -8.29
N ASP A 10 23.03 -1.69 -9.12
CA ASP A 10 23.76 -2.95 -9.05
C ASP A 10 24.63 -3.02 -7.77
N LYS A 11 25.30 -1.94 -7.39
CA LYS A 11 26.03 -1.83 -6.13
C LYS A 11 25.11 -2.02 -4.92
N ILE A 12 23.97 -1.35 -4.91
CA ILE A 12 22.97 -1.49 -3.83
C ILE A 12 22.42 -2.94 -3.80
N GLN A 13 22.14 -3.53 -4.97
CA GLN A 13 21.64 -4.91 -5.07
C GLN A 13 22.66 -5.91 -4.54
N SER A 14 23.93 -5.74 -4.90
CA SER A 14 25.03 -6.60 -4.45
C SER A 14 25.24 -6.51 -2.94
N PHE A 15 25.14 -5.30 -2.36
CA PHE A 15 25.25 -5.08 -0.94
C PHE A 15 24.04 -5.61 -0.14
N ARG A 16 22.83 -5.55 -0.74
CA ARG A 16 21.56 -5.99 -0.12
C ARG A 16 20.75 -6.89 -1.11
N PRO A 17 21.19 -8.13 -1.37
CA PRO A 17 20.60 -9.00 -2.39
C PRO A 17 19.14 -9.38 -2.12
N HIS A 18 18.68 -9.29 -0.87
CA HIS A 18 17.31 -9.60 -0.48
C HIS A 18 16.31 -8.46 -0.72
N LEU A 19 16.77 -7.26 -1.13
CA LEU A 19 15.87 -6.16 -1.45
C LEU A 19 15.15 -6.41 -2.78
N LYS A 20 13.85 -6.10 -2.83
CA LYS A 20 13.09 -6.17 -4.09
C LYS A 20 13.63 -5.13 -5.09
N PRO A 21 13.73 -5.46 -6.39
CA PRO A 21 14.18 -4.50 -7.41
C PRO A 21 13.40 -3.17 -7.41
N SER A 22 12.09 -3.22 -7.11
CA SER A 22 11.25 -2.02 -6.98
C SER A 22 11.71 -1.10 -5.83
N THR A 23 12.19 -1.66 -4.73
CA THR A 23 12.72 -0.88 -3.60
C THR A 23 14.03 -0.20 -3.96
N ILE A 24 14.93 -0.91 -4.66
CA ILE A 24 16.21 -0.35 -5.13
C ILE A 24 15.96 0.80 -6.10
N LYS A 25 15.06 0.59 -7.07
CA LYS A 25 14.64 1.65 -8.01
C LYS A 25 14.07 2.86 -7.28
N GLN A 26 13.25 2.65 -6.25
CA GLN A 26 12.72 3.74 -5.42
C GLN A 26 13.84 4.49 -4.68
N TYR A 27 14.82 3.79 -4.12
CA TYR A 27 15.96 4.40 -3.44
C TYR A 27 16.80 5.26 -4.38
N TYR A 28 17.09 4.74 -5.58
CA TYR A 28 17.77 5.53 -6.60
C TYR A 28 16.99 6.82 -6.96
N HIS A 29 15.68 6.71 -7.17
CA HIS A 29 14.86 7.89 -7.44
C HIS A 29 14.85 8.91 -6.30
N GLN A 30 14.89 8.46 -5.06
CA GLN A 30 14.98 9.35 -3.91
C GLN A 30 16.34 10.06 -3.83
N LEU A 31 17.44 9.36 -4.12
CA LEU A 31 18.78 9.96 -4.21
C LEU A 31 18.84 11.01 -5.31
N LYS A 32 18.37 10.71 -6.51
CA LYS A 32 18.30 11.67 -7.62
C LYS A 32 17.42 12.87 -7.30
N LYS A 33 16.27 12.64 -6.68
CA LYS A 33 15.40 13.74 -6.24
C LYS A 33 16.11 14.64 -5.22
N LEU A 34 16.85 14.07 -4.26
CA LEU A 34 17.63 14.84 -3.31
C LEU A 34 18.71 15.66 -4.01
N GLN A 35 19.50 15.04 -4.90
CA GLN A 35 20.51 15.71 -5.70
C GLN A 35 19.94 16.92 -6.45
N MET A 36 18.83 16.75 -7.16
CA MET A 36 18.16 17.83 -7.90
C MET A 36 17.67 18.95 -6.98
N ARG A 37 17.10 18.61 -5.84
CA ARG A 37 16.58 19.60 -4.88
C ARG A 37 17.67 20.41 -4.22
N LEU A 38 18.84 19.81 -4.00
CA LEU A 38 20.02 20.49 -3.45
C LEU A 38 20.86 21.17 -4.53
N LYS A 39 20.50 20.99 -5.83
CA LYS A 39 21.21 21.53 -7.00
C LYS A 39 22.66 21.06 -7.09
N GLU A 40 22.91 19.81 -6.74
CA GLU A 40 24.21 19.18 -6.77
C GLU A 40 24.43 18.44 -8.10
N ASN A 41 25.68 18.39 -8.58
CA ASN A 41 26.01 17.80 -9.88
C ASN A 41 26.18 16.28 -9.83
N ASP A 42 26.65 15.75 -8.73
CA ASP A 42 26.91 14.34 -8.47
C ASP A 42 26.52 13.96 -7.03
N PHE A 43 26.88 12.79 -6.54
CA PHE A 43 26.59 12.35 -5.18
C PHE A 43 27.74 12.57 -4.17
N GLU A 44 28.84 13.23 -4.57
CA GLU A 44 29.95 13.52 -3.66
C GLU A 44 29.57 14.50 -2.54
N PHE A 45 28.53 15.32 -2.74
CA PHE A 45 27.98 16.17 -1.67
C PHE A 45 27.58 15.39 -0.42
N LEU A 46 27.25 14.10 -0.56
CA LEU A 46 26.89 13.23 0.56
C LEU A 46 28.08 12.96 1.50
N MET A 47 29.32 13.20 1.05
CA MET A 47 30.50 13.05 1.90
C MET A 47 30.61 14.19 2.93
N ASN A 48 30.02 15.34 2.68
CA ASN A 48 29.88 16.42 3.66
C ASN A 48 28.54 16.27 4.41
N ALA A 49 28.50 15.32 5.36
CA ALA A 49 27.25 14.97 6.07
C ALA A 49 26.64 16.16 6.82
N ASP A 50 27.47 17.01 7.47
CA ASP A 50 26.96 18.13 8.28
C ASP A 50 26.23 19.15 7.43
N ASP A 51 26.82 19.56 6.31
CA ASP A 51 26.21 20.49 5.36
C ASP A 51 24.95 19.87 4.72
N THR A 52 25.05 18.63 4.28
CA THR A 52 23.92 17.92 3.66
C THR A 52 22.73 17.78 4.62
N ILE A 53 22.95 17.42 5.88
CA ILE A 53 21.92 17.33 6.91
C ILE A 53 21.26 18.70 7.14
N GLN A 54 22.05 19.76 7.22
CA GLN A 54 21.51 21.11 7.34
C GLN A 54 20.64 21.50 6.14
N LYS A 55 21.09 21.20 4.93
CA LYS A 55 20.31 21.42 3.68
C LYS A 55 19.01 20.61 3.68
N ILE A 56 19.05 19.32 4.07
CA ILE A 56 17.86 18.47 4.19
C ILE A 56 16.86 19.06 5.20
N ASN A 57 17.35 19.58 6.33
CA ASN A 57 16.51 20.17 7.36
C ASN A 57 15.78 21.44 6.90
N LYS A 58 16.31 22.14 5.94
CA LYS A 58 15.72 23.35 5.32
C LYS A 58 14.80 23.02 4.12
N LEU A 59 14.72 21.76 3.68
CA LEU A 59 13.85 21.39 2.57
C LEU A 59 12.38 21.64 2.90
N THR A 60 11.68 22.24 1.96
CA THR A 60 10.25 22.53 2.04
C THR A 60 9.42 21.43 1.39
N SER A 61 8.13 21.42 1.64
CA SER A 61 7.19 20.48 1.01
C SER A 61 6.98 20.83 -0.47
N ASP A 62 7.00 19.84 -1.36
CA ASP A 62 6.68 20.05 -2.79
C ASP A 62 5.23 20.55 -3.00
N LYS A 63 4.34 20.26 -2.06
CA LYS A 63 2.91 20.62 -2.11
C LYS A 63 2.64 21.99 -1.50
N ASN A 64 3.43 22.40 -0.53
CA ASN A 64 3.33 23.68 0.13
C ASN A 64 4.76 24.22 0.40
N PRO A 65 5.33 25.02 -0.52
CA PRO A 65 6.69 25.56 -0.39
C PRO A 65 6.92 26.44 0.84
N SER A 66 5.86 26.93 1.50
CA SER A 66 5.98 27.69 2.74
C SER A 66 6.18 26.82 3.99
N GLU A 67 5.96 25.51 3.88
CA GLU A 67 6.12 24.57 4.98
C GLU A 67 7.39 23.73 4.82
N LEU A 68 8.10 23.52 5.92
CA LEU A 68 9.23 22.59 5.93
C LEU A 68 8.75 21.16 5.65
N LEU A 69 9.63 20.38 5.05
CA LEU A 69 9.39 18.97 4.81
C LEU A 69 9.10 18.24 6.13
N HIS A 70 8.00 17.51 6.18
CA HIS A 70 7.60 16.75 7.37
C HIS A 70 8.69 15.75 7.80
N PHE A 71 8.91 15.57 9.09
CA PHE A 71 10.00 14.74 9.62
C PHE A 71 9.99 13.29 9.09
N THR A 72 8.80 12.69 8.86
CA THR A 72 8.70 11.35 8.25
C THR A 72 9.22 11.31 6.81
N SER A 73 9.07 12.40 6.07
CA SER A 73 9.62 12.52 4.71
C SER A 73 11.13 12.71 4.75
N LYS A 74 11.65 13.50 5.70
CA LYS A 74 13.10 13.65 5.93
C LYS A 74 13.73 12.30 6.30
N ARG A 75 13.12 11.55 7.23
CA ARG A 75 13.55 10.20 7.60
C ARG A 75 13.69 9.27 6.38
N ASN A 76 12.74 9.33 5.45
CA ASN A 76 12.77 8.50 4.26
C ASN A 76 13.90 8.89 3.27
N ILE A 77 14.44 10.11 3.35
CA ILE A 77 15.61 10.54 2.57
C ILE A 77 16.88 9.87 3.11
N TYR A 78 17.03 9.74 4.43
CA TYR A 78 18.25 9.18 5.02
C TYR A 78 18.47 7.70 4.71
N ASN A 79 17.42 6.89 4.60
CA ASN A 79 17.57 5.46 4.31
C ASN A 79 18.32 5.17 2.99
N PRO A 80 17.94 5.75 1.83
CA PRO A 80 18.71 5.56 0.59
C PRO A 80 20.11 6.18 0.65
N VAL A 81 20.30 7.29 1.36
CA VAL A 81 21.65 7.90 1.52
C VAL A 81 22.57 6.95 2.28
N ILE A 82 22.15 6.44 3.43
CA ILE A 82 22.93 5.50 4.24
C ILE A 82 23.23 4.23 3.43
N LEU A 83 22.24 3.67 2.76
CA LEU A 83 22.43 2.45 1.99
C LEU A 83 23.40 2.65 0.80
N TYR A 84 23.29 3.79 0.11
CA TYR A 84 24.21 4.16 -0.97
C TYR A 84 25.65 4.27 -0.48
N LEU A 85 25.89 4.99 0.62
CA LEU A 85 27.22 5.16 1.19
C LEU A 85 27.81 3.83 1.70
N LEU A 86 26.99 2.96 2.31
CA LEU A 86 27.39 1.61 2.72
C LEU A 86 27.74 0.74 1.51
N ALA A 87 26.96 0.78 0.44
CA ALA A 87 27.21 0.00 -0.78
C ALA A 87 28.49 0.42 -1.52
N LEU A 88 28.95 1.65 -1.30
CA LEU A 88 30.19 2.19 -1.83
C LEU A 88 31.37 2.13 -0.83
N ASP A 89 31.18 1.48 0.31
CA ASP A 89 32.19 1.38 1.39
C ASP A 89 32.80 2.75 1.77
N LYS A 90 31.96 3.78 1.88
CA LYS A 90 32.39 5.12 2.26
C LYS A 90 32.66 5.23 3.75
N ASP A 91 33.28 6.35 4.19
CA ASP A 91 33.71 6.60 5.57
C ASP A 91 32.56 6.34 6.59
N LYS A 92 32.84 5.48 7.55
CA LYS A 92 31.91 5.11 8.61
C LYS A 92 31.48 6.29 9.49
N ASN A 93 32.35 7.30 9.68
CA ASN A 93 32.01 8.50 10.45
C ASN A 93 30.99 9.35 9.72
N VAL A 94 31.11 9.46 8.39
CA VAL A 94 30.11 10.14 7.54
C VAL A 94 28.77 9.42 7.61
N ILE A 95 28.77 8.09 7.44
CA ILE A 95 27.57 7.26 7.50
C ILE A 95 26.90 7.40 8.87
N LYS A 96 27.69 7.37 9.96
CA LYS A 96 27.18 7.47 11.33
C LYS A 96 26.40 8.75 11.59
N LYS A 97 26.82 9.89 11.03
CA LYS A 97 26.08 11.16 11.15
C LYS A 97 24.66 11.05 10.56
N TYR A 98 24.52 10.47 9.38
CA TYR A 98 23.19 10.21 8.78
C TYR A 98 22.35 9.21 9.59
N GLU A 99 22.97 8.17 10.13
CA GLU A 99 22.28 7.21 11.01
C GLU A 99 21.71 7.90 12.25
N VAL A 100 22.49 8.73 12.92
CA VAL A 100 22.06 9.48 14.11
C VAL A 100 20.83 10.35 13.81
N GLU A 101 20.85 11.10 12.70
CA GLU A 101 19.71 11.95 12.32
C GLU A 101 18.48 11.08 11.94
N ARG A 102 18.69 9.99 11.20
CA ARG A 102 17.60 9.04 10.90
C ARG A 102 16.96 8.48 12.17
N ASP A 103 17.79 8.08 13.13
CA ASP A 103 17.33 7.42 14.35
C ASP A 103 16.61 8.40 15.28
N LYS A 104 17.05 9.66 15.35
CA LYS A 104 16.32 10.73 16.01
C LYS A 104 14.89 10.90 15.44
N LEU A 105 14.77 10.93 14.11
CA LEU A 105 13.46 11.02 13.45
C LEU A 105 12.63 9.73 13.58
N ASN A 106 13.27 8.57 13.69
CA ASN A 106 12.59 7.30 14.00
C ASN A 106 11.99 7.32 15.41
N ASN A 107 12.75 7.79 16.40
CA ASN A 107 12.27 7.90 17.78
C ASN A 107 11.08 8.85 17.86
N GLN A 108 11.17 10.03 17.23
CA GLN A 108 10.04 10.94 17.14
C GLN A 108 8.79 10.29 16.51
N TYR A 109 8.98 9.49 15.46
CA TYR A 109 7.88 8.77 14.83
C TYR A 109 7.27 7.70 15.74
N GLN A 110 8.11 6.97 16.50
CA GLN A 110 7.63 5.98 17.46
C GLN A 110 6.83 6.63 18.59
N ASP A 111 7.32 7.74 19.13
CA ASP A 111 6.64 8.50 20.18
C ASP A 111 5.26 8.99 19.70
N GLU A 112 5.16 9.51 18.47
CA GLU A 112 3.87 9.89 17.89
C GLU A 112 2.93 8.68 17.70
N GLN A 113 3.46 7.50 17.37
CA GLN A 113 2.64 6.30 17.26
C GLN A 113 2.15 5.79 18.62
N LEU A 114 3.01 5.83 19.65
CA LEU A 114 2.67 5.42 21.01
C LEU A 114 1.61 6.34 21.65
N THR A 115 1.66 7.64 21.34
CA THR A 115 0.66 8.60 21.85
C THR A 115 -0.70 8.48 21.15
N GLY A 116 -0.85 7.58 20.18
CA GLY A 116 -2.10 7.40 19.43
C GLY A 116 -2.55 8.63 18.63
N LYS A 117 -1.73 9.68 18.56
CA LYS A 117 -2.07 10.90 17.82
C LYS A 117 -2.26 10.58 16.34
N ILE A 118 -3.49 10.71 15.92
CA ILE A 118 -3.84 10.68 14.50
C ILE A 118 -3.31 11.97 13.89
N SER A 119 -2.48 11.89 12.83
CA SER A 119 -2.03 13.11 12.15
C SER A 119 -3.25 13.92 11.67
N SER A 120 -3.13 15.25 11.60
CA SER A 120 -4.21 16.14 11.13
C SER A 120 -4.79 15.71 9.78
N LYS A 121 -3.95 15.17 8.89
CA LYS A 121 -4.36 14.59 7.60
C LYS A 121 -5.17 13.30 7.77
N GLN A 122 -4.81 12.46 8.73
CA GLN A 122 -5.54 11.23 9.02
C GLN A 122 -6.85 11.51 9.75
N GLY A 123 -6.87 12.49 10.67
CA GLY A 123 -8.06 12.91 11.38
C GLY A 123 -9.16 13.40 10.45
N LYS A 124 -8.80 14.13 9.39
CA LYS A 124 -9.76 14.58 8.37
C LYS A 124 -10.43 13.44 7.59
N ASN A 125 -9.79 12.28 7.51
CA ASN A 125 -10.29 11.12 6.77
C ASN A 125 -10.62 9.92 7.68
N PHE A 126 -10.63 10.12 9.00
CA PHE A 126 -11.07 9.09 9.93
C PHE A 126 -12.58 9.05 9.98
N VAL A 127 -13.15 7.85 9.88
CA VAL A 127 -14.59 7.60 9.92
C VAL A 127 -14.84 6.40 10.80
N HIS A 128 -15.85 6.43 11.63
CA HIS A 128 -16.28 5.27 12.41
C HIS A 128 -16.72 4.13 11.48
N ILE A 129 -16.50 2.89 11.91
CA ILE A 129 -16.86 1.72 11.10
C ILE A 129 -18.35 1.70 10.75
N ASP A 130 -19.22 2.16 11.64
CA ASP A 130 -20.66 2.22 11.42
C ASP A 130 -21.04 3.12 10.25
N ASP A 131 -20.33 4.22 10.05
CA ASP A 131 -20.59 5.12 8.92
C ASP A 131 -20.07 4.51 7.61
N ILE A 132 -19.00 3.73 7.65
CA ILE A 132 -18.56 2.91 6.50
C ILE A 132 -19.63 1.86 6.16
N ILE A 133 -20.20 1.19 7.16
CA ILE A 133 -21.28 0.20 6.97
C ILE A 133 -22.55 0.87 6.40
N LYS A 134 -22.93 2.07 6.88
CA LYS A 134 -24.03 2.84 6.31
C LYS A 134 -23.78 3.21 4.85
N MET A 135 -22.57 3.65 4.52
CA MET A 135 -22.15 3.92 3.14
C MET A 135 -22.31 2.66 2.26
N ILE A 136 -21.81 1.51 2.71
CA ILE A 136 -21.94 0.23 2.00
C ILE A 136 -23.41 -0.13 1.79
N THR A 137 -24.26 0.09 2.79
CA THR A 137 -25.71 -0.13 2.73
C THR A 137 -26.36 0.77 1.66
N THR A 138 -25.94 2.03 1.58
CA THR A 138 -26.40 2.96 0.54
C THR A 138 -26.02 2.47 -0.86
N MET A 139 -24.75 2.05 -1.04
CA MET A 139 -24.27 1.46 -2.31
C MET A 139 -25.09 0.22 -2.70
N LYS A 140 -25.35 -0.67 -1.75
CA LYS A 140 -26.17 -1.88 -1.92
C LYS A 140 -27.57 -1.54 -2.40
N ASN A 141 -28.23 -0.54 -1.78
CA ASN A 141 -29.58 -0.11 -2.14
C ASN A 141 -29.61 0.51 -3.55
N GLU A 142 -28.59 1.28 -3.93
CA GLU A 142 -28.45 1.82 -5.29
C GLU A 142 -28.25 0.71 -6.32
N LEU A 143 -27.53 -0.36 -5.98
CA LEU A 143 -27.27 -1.50 -6.88
C LEU A 143 -28.45 -2.44 -7.01
N LYS A 144 -29.26 -2.64 -5.97
CA LYS A 144 -30.31 -3.67 -5.91
C LYS A 144 -31.27 -3.68 -7.13
N PRO A 145 -31.82 -2.55 -7.63
CA PRO A 145 -32.64 -2.55 -8.83
C PRO A 145 -31.84 -2.86 -10.09
N LYS A 146 -30.57 -2.44 -10.15
CA LYS A 146 -29.69 -2.55 -11.33
C LYS A 146 -29.20 -3.97 -11.59
N LEU A 147 -29.11 -4.80 -10.56
CA LEU A 147 -28.70 -6.21 -10.68
C LEU A 147 -29.69 -7.07 -11.48
N LYS A 148 -30.91 -6.57 -11.72
CA LYS A 148 -31.95 -7.24 -12.51
C LYS A 148 -32.02 -6.78 -13.94
N THR A 149 -31.23 -5.79 -14.33
CA THR A 149 -31.19 -5.17 -15.66
C THR A 149 -29.80 -5.27 -16.28
N ASN A 150 -29.65 -4.88 -17.51
CA ASN A 150 -28.34 -4.73 -18.13
C ASN A 150 -27.58 -3.57 -17.46
N MET A 151 -26.52 -3.90 -16.75
CA MET A 151 -25.68 -2.92 -16.06
C MET A 151 -24.78 -2.18 -17.05
N ASN A 152 -24.76 -0.86 -16.95
CA ASN A 152 -23.83 -0.02 -17.68
C ASN A 152 -22.46 0.04 -16.98
N ALA A 153 -21.48 0.68 -17.60
CA ALA A 153 -20.12 0.79 -17.06
C ALA A 153 -20.05 1.45 -15.65
N ARG A 154 -20.94 2.43 -15.37
CA ARG A 154 -21.01 3.07 -14.04
C ARG A 154 -21.55 2.12 -12.98
N ASP A 155 -22.55 1.32 -13.34
CA ASP A 155 -23.14 0.32 -12.44
C ASP A 155 -22.12 -0.79 -12.11
N ILE A 156 -21.34 -1.22 -13.11
CA ILE A 156 -20.26 -2.20 -12.93
C ILE A 156 -19.16 -1.62 -12.04
N ALA A 157 -18.79 -0.35 -12.22
CA ALA A 157 -17.83 0.33 -11.35
C ALA A 157 -18.33 0.45 -9.90
N LEU A 158 -19.62 0.76 -9.72
CA LEU A 158 -20.24 0.78 -8.38
C LEU A 158 -20.27 -0.61 -7.74
N LEU A 159 -20.61 -1.65 -8.50
CA LEU A 159 -20.58 -3.03 -8.00
C LEU A 159 -19.17 -3.46 -7.59
N LYS A 160 -18.16 -3.07 -8.36
CA LYS A 160 -16.75 -3.29 -8.02
C LYS A 160 -16.39 -2.62 -6.68
N ALA A 161 -16.68 -1.32 -6.54
CA ALA A 161 -16.40 -0.59 -5.31
C ALA A 161 -17.15 -1.17 -4.10
N TYR A 162 -18.43 -1.49 -4.25
CA TYR A 162 -19.25 -2.16 -3.24
C TYR A 162 -18.62 -3.48 -2.79
N THR A 163 -18.22 -4.35 -3.74
CA THR A 163 -17.60 -5.64 -3.43
C THR A 163 -16.27 -5.46 -2.69
N LEU A 164 -15.45 -4.48 -3.09
CA LEU A 164 -14.18 -4.17 -2.42
C LEU A 164 -14.41 -3.71 -0.98
N PHE A 165 -15.35 -2.81 -0.73
CA PHE A 165 -15.66 -2.36 0.64
C PHE A 165 -16.21 -3.49 1.51
N GLU A 166 -17.11 -4.33 0.97
CA GLU A 166 -17.63 -5.49 1.68
C GLU A 166 -16.54 -6.50 2.08
N ILE A 167 -15.53 -6.68 1.24
CA ILE A 167 -14.35 -7.48 1.59
C ILE A 167 -13.53 -6.78 2.67
N LEU A 168 -13.19 -5.50 2.48
CA LEU A 168 -12.24 -4.78 3.33
C LEU A 168 -12.75 -4.52 4.76
N VAL A 169 -14.05 -4.39 4.97
CA VAL A 169 -14.63 -4.26 6.32
C VAL A 169 -14.63 -5.56 7.11
N ARG A 170 -14.53 -6.71 6.45
CA ARG A 170 -14.43 -8.05 7.08
C ARG A 170 -13.00 -8.55 7.13
N PHE A 171 -12.24 -8.31 6.07
CA PHE A 171 -10.83 -8.68 5.89
C PHE A 171 -10.02 -7.42 5.64
N PRO A 172 -9.64 -6.68 6.69
CA PRO A 172 -8.99 -5.37 6.58
C PRO A 172 -7.53 -5.49 6.14
N THR A 173 -7.31 -6.04 4.93
CA THR A 173 -6.01 -6.12 4.28
C THR A 173 -5.51 -4.73 3.85
N ARG A 174 -4.27 -4.65 3.39
CA ARG A 174 -3.76 -3.43 2.74
C ARG A 174 -4.25 -3.39 1.28
N ASN A 175 -3.33 -3.23 0.34
CA ASN A 175 -3.67 -3.25 -1.08
C ASN A 175 -3.56 -4.65 -1.69
N ASP A 176 -3.77 -5.68 -0.88
CA ASP A 176 -3.52 -7.09 -1.23
C ASP A 176 -4.64 -7.68 -2.10
N LEU A 177 -5.76 -6.95 -2.26
CA LEU A 177 -6.82 -7.29 -3.20
C LEU A 177 -6.45 -6.99 -4.67
N ALA A 178 -5.46 -6.14 -4.92
CA ALA A 178 -4.99 -5.87 -6.28
C ALA A 178 -4.34 -7.13 -6.88
N GLY A 179 -4.79 -7.54 -8.05
CA GLY A 179 -4.30 -8.75 -8.71
C GLY A 179 -4.88 -10.06 -8.18
N LEU A 180 -5.95 -10.02 -7.36
CA LEU A 180 -6.58 -11.21 -6.77
C LEU A 180 -7.11 -12.15 -7.85
N GLN A 181 -6.67 -13.41 -7.86
CA GLN A 181 -7.06 -14.42 -8.82
C GLN A 181 -8.19 -15.31 -8.33
N LEU A 182 -9.10 -15.65 -9.25
CA LEU A 182 -10.14 -16.63 -9.04
C LEU A 182 -9.66 -18.02 -9.46
N ILE A 183 -9.75 -19.02 -8.58
CA ILE A 183 -9.27 -20.36 -8.90
C ILE A 183 -10.17 -21.44 -8.28
N THR A 184 -10.21 -22.63 -8.91
CA THR A 184 -10.83 -23.81 -8.32
C THR A 184 -9.81 -24.59 -7.48
N PRO A 185 -10.24 -25.42 -6.48
CA PRO A 185 -9.32 -26.23 -5.68
C PRO A 185 -8.44 -27.15 -6.52
N SER A 186 -8.99 -27.72 -7.58
CA SER A 186 -8.24 -28.63 -8.47
C SER A 186 -7.14 -27.91 -9.24
N LYS A 187 -7.39 -26.69 -9.72
CA LYS A 187 -6.37 -25.86 -10.35
C LYS A 187 -5.33 -25.35 -9.34
N PHE A 188 -5.79 -24.92 -8.14
CA PHE A 188 -4.91 -24.43 -7.07
C PHE A 188 -3.89 -25.47 -6.62
N LYS A 189 -4.26 -26.75 -6.63
CA LYS A 189 -3.33 -27.87 -6.32
C LYS A 189 -2.26 -28.08 -7.41
N LYS A 190 -2.52 -27.64 -8.65
CA LYS A 190 -1.66 -27.87 -9.81
C LYS A 190 -0.68 -26.73 -10.11
N ILE A 191 -0.91 -25.52 -9.60
CA ILE A 191 0.00 -24.40 -9.77
C ILE A 191 1.28 -24.60 -8.95
N THR A 192 2.38 -24.06 -9.45
CA THR A 192 3.70 -24.16 -8.81
C THR A 192 3.74 -23.43 -7.48
N GLU A 193 4.66 -23.79 -6.59
CA GLU A 193 4.84 -23.05 -5.32
C GLU A 193 5.31 -21.61 -5.55
N GLU A 194 6.02 -21.36 -6.63
CA GLU A 194 6.43 -20.00 -7.02
C GLU A 194 5.23 -19.15 -7.43
N GLU A 195 4.33 -19.68 -8.26
CA GLU A 195 3.08 -19.01 -8.64
C GLU A 195 2.19 -18.75 -7.41
N LYS A 196 2.11 -19.72 -6.47
CA LYS A 196 1.38 -19.53 -5.22
C LYS A 196 1.94 -18.37 -4.42
N LYS A 197 3.27 -18.30 -4.23
CA LYS A 197 3.94 -17.25 -3.44
C LYS A 197 3.75 -15.85 -4.00
N ASN A 198 3.62 -15.72 -5.31
CA ASN A 198 3.59 -14.43 -5.99
C ASN A 198 2.19 -13.86 -6.20
N ASN A 199 1.12 -14.59 -5.80
CA ASN A 199 -0.25 -14.18 -6.04
C ASN A 199 -1.15 -14.44 -4.83
N ASN A 200 -2.24 -13.68 -4.77
CA ASN A 200 -3.33 -13.89 -3.83
C ASN A 200 -4.53 -14.49 -4.56
N TYR A 201 -5.30 -15.33 -3.88
CA TYR A 201 -6.35 -16.13 -4.51
C TYR A 201 -7.67 -16.08 -3.76
N ILE A 202 -8.78 -16.15 -4.54
CA ILE A 202 -10.05 -16.70 -4.06
C ILE A 202 -10.16 -18.13 -4.59
N VAL A 203 -10.16 -19.09 -3.69
CA VAL A 203 -10.36 -20.50 -4.04
C VAL A 203 -11.85 -20.82 -3.87
N ARG A 204 -12.53 -21.07 -5.00
CA ARG A 204 -13.97 -21.44 -5.00
C ARG A 204 -14.15 -22.91 -4.66
N ALA A 205 -14.37 -23.20 -3.40
CA ALA A 205 -14.54 -24.56 -2.88
C ALA A 205 -15.96 -24.77 -2.33
N LYS A 206 -16.35 -26.04 -2.20
CA LYS A 206 -17.52 -26.46 -1.44
C LYS A 206 -17.05 -27.13 -0.15
N PRO A 207 -17.68 -26.91 1.00
CA PRO A 207 -18.89 -26.09 1.20
C PRO A 207 -18.65 -24.59 1.28
N ASN A 208 -17.40 -24.12 1.47
CA ASN A 208 -17.04 -22.72 1.63
C ASN A 208 -15.86 -22.33 0.75
N SER A 209 -15.98 -21.22 0.04
CA SER A 209 -14.84 -20.57 -0.60
C SER A 209 -13.94 -19.91 0.43
N TYR A 210 -12.67 -19.70 0.12
CA TYR A 210 -11.70 -19.10 1.01
C TYR A 210 -10.70 -18.22 0.26
N PHE A 211 -10.17 -17.21 0.97
CA PHE A 211 -9.03 -16.43 0.52
C PHE A 211 -7.73 -17.17 0.84
N VAL A 212 -6.73 -17.01 -0.02
CA VAL A 212 -5.34 -17.37 0.25
C VAL A 212 -4.48 -16.15 0.01
N TRP A 213 -3.92 -15.62 1.08
CA TRP A 213 -3.03 -14.48 1.08
C TRP A 213 -1.58 -14.97 1.13
N ASN A 214 -0.86 -14.82 0.04
CA ASN A 214 0.56 -15.21 -0.05
C ASN A 214 1.45 -13.98 -0.23
N GLU A 215 1.02 -13.02 -1.07
CA GLU A 215 1.76 -11.79 -1.33
C GLU A 215 1.17 -10.63 -0.51
N PHE A 216 1.79 -10.32 0.64
CA PHE A 216 1.45 -9.15 1.46
C PHE A 216 2.71 -8.56 2.11
N LYS A 217 2.64 -7.37 2.69
CA LYS A 217 3.82 -6.63 3.16
C LYS A 217 4.69 -7.40 4.19
N THR A 218 4.11 -8.32 4.93
CA THR A 218 4.77 -9.09 6.00
C THR A 218 4.76 -10.59 5.75
N ASP A 219 4.65 -11.00 4.49
CA ASP A 219 4.64 -12.39 4.01
C ASP A 219 5.83 -13.22 4.51
N LYS A 220 7.02 -12.62 4.53
CA LYS A 220 8.25 -13.27 5.06
C LYS A 220 8.13 -13.66 6.53
N LYS A 221 7.27 -13.01 7.32
CA LYS A 221 7.07 -13.29 8.75
C LYS A 221 5.94 -14.28 9.00
N TYR A 222 4.86 -14.20 8.24
CA TYR A 222 3.60 -14.89 8.55
C TYR A 222 3.25 -16.03 7.61
N GLN A 223 4.05 -16.24 6.55
CA GLN A 223 3.79 -17.24 5.50
C GLN A 223 2.40 -17.06 4.84
N SER A 224 1.87 -18.11 4.23
CA SER A 224 0.54 -18.11 3.62
C SER A 224 -0.56 -18.11 4.67
N ILE A 225 -1.57 -17.26 4.50
CA ILE A 225 -2.75 -17.17 5.38
C ILE A 225 -3.97 -17.57 4.56
N SER A 226 -4.78 -18.50 5.11
CA SER A 226 -6.06 -18.89 4.51
C SER A 226 -7.20 -18.48 5.43
N GLU A 227 -8.24 -17.84 4.85
CA GLU A 227 -9.40 -17.35 5.59
C GLU A 227 -10.69 -17.71 4.86
N ASN A 228 -11.61 -18.38 5.57
CA ASN A 228 -12.92 -18.75 5.04
C ASN A 228 -13.77 -17.52 4.73
N ILE A 229 -14.44 -17.51 3.59
CA ILE A 229 -15.34 -16.43 3.17
C ILE A 229 -16.73 -16.69 3.75
N PRO A 230 -17.29 -15.77 4.56
CA PRO A 230 -18.66 -15.86 5.05
C PRO A 230 -19.68 -15.97 3.91
N LYS A 231 -20.74 -16.72 4.11
CA LYS A 231 -21.75 -17.02 3.06
C LYS A 231 -22.42 -15.79 2.46
N ASP A 232 -22.65 -14.76 3.24
CA ASP A 232 -23.23 -13.49 2.78
C ASP A 232 -22.24 -12.75 1.87
N LEU A 233 -20.96 -12.69 2.23
CA LEU A 233 -19.90 -12.12 1.40
C LEU A 233 -19.65 -12.95 0.14
N GLU A 234 -19.69 -14.29 0.25
CA GLU A 234 -19.55 -15.19 -0.90
C GLU A 234 -20.62 -14.93 -1.96
N LYS A 235 -21.86 -14.65 -1.55
CA LYS A 235 -22.95 -14.26 -2.48
C LYS A 235 -22.64 -12.97 -3.22
N ILE A 236 -22.07 -11.98 -2.54
CA ILE A 236 -21.70 -10.68 -3.16
C ILE A 236 -20.58 -10.90 -4.18
N ILE A 237 -19.53 -11.62 -3.80
CA ILE A 237 -18.40 -11.94 -4.68
C ILE A 237 -18.88 -12.76 -5.89
N ASN A 238 -19.75 -13.75 -5.70
CA ASN A 238 -20.30 -14.55 -6.79
C ASN A 238 -21.16 -13.71 -7.75
N THR A 239 -21.89 -12.73 -7.23
CA THR A 239 -22.63 -11.76 -8.08
C THR A 239 -21.67 -10.95 -8.94
N TYR A 240 -20.59 -10.43 -8.35
CA TYR A 240 -19.57 -9.67 -9.08
C TYR A 240 -18.89 -10.54 -10.16
N ILE A 241 -18.50 -11.77 -9.81
CA ILE A 241 -17.90 -12.74 -10.74
C ILE A 241 -18.85 -13.03 -11.91
N LYS A 242 -20.14 -13.28 -11.64
CA LYS A 242 -21.16 -13.62 -12.66
C LYS A 242 -21.38 -12.46 -13.62
N ILE A 243 -21.56 -11.24 -13.11
CA ILE A 243 -21.85 -10.05 -13.95
C ILE A 243 -20.67 -9.72 -14.86
N ASN A 244 -19.43 -9.88 -14.37
CA ASN A 244 -18.23 -9.66 -15.18
C ASN A 244 -17.78 -10.90 -15.98
N ASN A 245 -18.52 -12.00 -15.89
CA ASN A 245 -18.24 -13.26 -16.60
C ASN A 245 -16.85 -13.86 -16.32
N TYR A 246 -16.29 -13.62 -15.12
CA TYR A 246 -14.98 -14.16 -14.74
C TYR A 246 -14.99 -15.69 -14.63
N LYS A 247 -13.89 -16.32 -15.06
CA LYS A 247 -13.64 -17.75 -15.02
C LYS A 247 -12.48 -18.10 -14.09
N SER A 248 -12.35 -19.37 -13.76
CA SER A 248 -11.21 -19.86 -12.98
C SER A 248 -9.88 -19.65 -13.74
N GLY A 249 -8.99 -18.91 -13.16
CA GLY A 249 -7.72 -18.43 -13.71
C GLY A 249 -7.71 -16.93 -13.95
N ASP A 250 -8.87 -16.27 -13.98
CA ASP A 250 -8.94 -14.83 -14.23
C ASP A 250 -8.54 -14.02 -12.97
N ILE A 251 -7.95 -12.87 -13.22
CA ILE A 251 -7.74 -11.82 -12.20
C ILE A 251 -9.04 -11.04 -12.07
N ILE A 252 -9.72 -11.14 -10.92
CA ILE A 252 -11.02 -10.48 -10.74
C ILE A 252 -10.89 -9.02 -10.34
N PHE A 253 -9.74 -8.63 -9.82
CA PHE A 253 -9.41 -7.25 -9.49
C PHE A 253 -8.15 -6.83 -10.24
N ASP A 254 -8.29 -6.70 -11.57
CA ASP A 254 -7.21 -6.29 -12.48
C ASP A 254 -6.99 -4.77 -12.40
N PHE A 255 -6.27 -4.38 -11.38
CA PHE A 255 -5.78 -3.01 -11.18
C PHE A 255 -4.52 -3.03 -10.30
N SER A 256 -3.72 -1.98 -10.43
CA SER A 256 -2.55 -1.80 -9.56
C SER A 256 -2.96 -1.46 -8.11
N ARG A 257 -2.02 -1.58 -7.16
CA ARG A 257 -2.24 -1.14 -5.78
C ARG A 257 -2.68 0.33 -5.67
N ASN A 258 -2.18 1.19 -6.56
CA ASN A 258 -2.63 2.59 -6.66
C ASN A 258 -4.04 2.68 -7.26
N GLY A 259 -4.38 1.86 -8.23
CA GLY A 259 -5.72 1.75 -8.79
C GLY A 259 -6.77 1.37 -7.75
N LEU A 260 -6.46 0.39 -6.88
CA LEU A 260 -7.32 0.06 -5.73
C LEU A 260 -7.58 1.28 -4.85
N SER A 261 -6.50 1.97 -4.44
CA SER A 261 -6.64 3.17 -3.62
C SER A 261 -7.51 4.22 -4.29
N GLN A 262 -7.36 4.45 -5.60
CA GLN A 262 -8.16 5.44 -6.32
C GLN A 262 -9.64 5.07 -6.40
N ILE A 263 -9.97 3.78 -6.59
CA ILE A 263 -11.36 3.29 -6.57
C ILE A 263 -12.01 3.57 -5.21
N LEU A 264 -11.31 3.26 -4.13
CA LEU A 264 -11.81 3.47 -2.76
C LEU A 264 -11.99 4.96 -2.44
N LEU A 265 -11.00 5.80 -2.78
CA LEU A 265 -11.04 7.25 -2.56
C LEU A 265 -12.23 7.90 -3.31
N ASN A 266 -12.41 7.55 -4.58
CA ASN A 266 -13.49 8.10 -5.41
C ASN A 266 -14.88 7.67 -4.89
N ALA A 267 -15.03 6.39 -4.58
CA ALA A 267 -16.30 5.87 -4.10
C ALA A 267 -16.66 6.44 -2.72
N SER A 268 -15.72 6.41 -1.75
CA SER A 268 -15.98 6.98 -0.43
C SER A 268 -16.24 8.49 -0.48
N GLY A 269 -15.49 9.23 -1.29
CA GLY A 269 -15.71 10.67 -1.49
C GLY A 269 -17.14 10.98 -1.97
N LYS A 270 -17.72 10.15 -2.84
CA LYS A 270 -19.10 10.29 -3.32
C LYS A 270 -20.14 10.09 -2.19
N TYR A 271 -19.92 9.10 -1.33
CA TYR A 271 -20.94 8.67 -0.37
C TYR A 271 -20.74 9.18 1.06
N LEU A 272 -19.55 9.71 1.38
CA LEU A 272 -19.19 10.23 2.70
C LEU A 272 -18.90 11.74 2.70
N GLY A 273 -19.60 12.51 1.87
CA GLY A 273 -19.49 13.97 1.88
C GLY A 273 -18.09 14.50 1.59
N GLY A 274 -17.34 13.86 0.70
CA GLY A 274 -15.99 14.26 0.32
C GLY A 274 -14.87 13.57 1.11
N ILE A 275 -15.18 12.76 2.12
CA ILE A 275 -14.18 12.01 2.90
C ILE A 275 -13.62 10.87 2.03
N GLN A 276 -12.30 10.83 1.91
CA GLN A 276 -11.59 9.87 1.06
C GLN A 276 -10.93 8.76 1.90
N LEU A 277 -11.49 7.54 1.83
CA LEU A 277 -10.99 6.38 2.58
C LEU A 277 -9.97 5.59 1.77
N SER A 278 -8.77 5.43 2.33
CA SER A 278 -7.80 4.44 1.87
C SER A 278 -7.97 3.11 2.61
N THR A 279 -7.35 2.03 2.12
CA THR A 279 -7.28 0.74 2.84
C THR A 279 -6.72 0.90 4.25
N THR A 280 -5.75 1.79 4.45
CA THR A 280 -5.18 2.11 5.77
C THR A 280 -6.22 2.73 6.70
N MET A 281 -7.08 3.62 6.19
CA MET A 281 -8.12 4.26 7.01
C MET A 281 -9.22 3.25 7.37
N ILE A 282 -9.68 2.43 6.42
CA ILE A 282 -10.63 1.34 6.68
C ILE A 282 -10.12 0.41 7.77
N ARG A 283 -8.83 0.00 7.70
CA ARG A 283 -8.20 -0.82 8.73
C ARG A 283 -8.16 -0.13 10.09
N LYS A 284 -7.85 1.16 10.14
CA LYS A 284 -7.86 1.93 11.41
C LYS A 284 -9.26 2.01 11.99
N SER A 285 -10.27 2.27 11.17
CA SER A 285 -11.68 2.28 11.60
C SER A 285 -12.13 0.91 12.15
N TYR A 286 -11.76 -0.17 11.47
CA TYR A 286 -12.01 -1.54 11.92
C TYR A 286 -11.32 -1.83 13.27
N LEU A 287 -10.03 -1.53 13.39
CA LEU A 287 -9.27 -1.78 14.62
C LEU A 287 -9.78 -0.92 15.78
N SER A 288 -10.10 0.34 15.53
CA SER A 288 -10.69 1.22 16.54
C SER A 288 -12.00 0.64 17.07
N SER A 289 -12.90 0.18 16.20
CA SER A 289 -14.18 -0.41 16.64
C SER A 289 -14.04 -1.72 17.40
N LYS A 290 -12.96 -2.48 17.15
CA LYS A 290 -12.74 -3.78 17.76
C LYS A 290 -12.02 -3.72 19.12
N TYR A 291 -11.24 -2.66 19.34
CA TYR A 291 -10.36 -2.52 20.50
C TYR A 291 -10.55 -1.19 21.26
N SER A 292 -11.59 -0.40 20.94
CA SER A 292 -12.05 0.71 21.78
C SER A 292 -13.07 0.13 22.75
N ASP A 293 -12.60 -0.20 23.95
CA ASP A 293 -13.44 -0.39 25.11
C ASP A 293 -13.87 0.97 25.66
#